data_aec36e8857b07497121e0a66df27f9e8
#
_entry.id   aec36e8857b07497121e0a66df27f9e8
#
_cell.length_a   1.000
_cell.length_b   1.000
_cell.length_c   1.000
_cell.angle_alpha   90.00
_cell.angle_beta   90.00
_cell.angle_gamma   90.00
#
_symmetry.space_group_name_H-M   'P 1'
#
loop_
_entity.id
_entity.type
_entity.pdbx_description
1 polymer ?
#
loop_
_entity_poly.entity_id
_entity_poly.type
_entity_poly.pdbx_seq_one_letter_code
_entity_poly.pdbx_strand_id
1 'polypeptide(L)'
;RLQKVDDRLNTLYTLCQKHRAADEGELIALRDRYAAQLDAITHSDEELAALQAEIGAARNEAELLASELHRTREQAAPAFAGQIVATLVRLGMPDARFEAAVVDCGALTEGGRDRVEFRFSANRTTPPAAVERIASGGELSRVMLALKALLARRMQLPTILFDEIDTGVSGRIADAMGEIICALAETMQVVDITHLPQVASKGSTHFVVYKRDGETHIARLTPDERTTEIAKMLSGSEVTEAAMTQARILLGGK
;
A
#
# COMPACT_ATOMS: atom_id res chain seq x y z
N ARG A 1 -17.27 16.85 -84.16
CA ARG A 1 -18.13 16.20 -83.13
C ARG A 1 -17.85 14.70 -83.08
N LEU A 2 -17.74 14.02 -84.25
CA LEU A 2 -17.45 12.57 -84.34
C LEU A 2 -16.13 12.23 -83.66
N GLN A 3 -15.03 12.94 -83.94
CA GLN A 3 -13.70 12.71 -83.40
C GLN A 3 -13.64 12.77 -81.87
N LYS A 4 -14.39 13.69 -81.21
CA LYS A 4 -14.48 13.77 -79.75
C LYS A 4 -15.19 12.57 -79.13
N VAL A 5 -16.12 11.98 -79.85
CA VAL A 5 -16.86 10.77 -79.40
C VAL A 5 -15.95 9.53 -79.51
N ASP A 6 -15.21 9.44 -80.63
CA ASP A 6 -14.26 8.35 -80.84
C ASP A 6 -13.13 8.37 -79.81
N ASP A 7 -12.57 9.55 -79.52
CA ASP A 7 -11.52 9.72 -78.52
C ASP A 7 -11.99 9.27 -77.15
N ARG A 8 -13.24 9.62 -76.78
CA ARG A 8 -13.81 9.25 -75.50
C ARG A 8 -14.11 7.75 -75.41
N LEU A 9 -14.55 7.14 -76.49
CA LEU A 9 -14.83 5.71 -76.61
C LEU A 9 -13.52 4.91 -76.48
N ASN A 10 -12.46 5.37 -77.17
CA ASN A 10 -11.15 4.77 -77.08
C ASN A 10 -10.54 4.85 -75.67
N THR A 11 -10.74 5.99 -75.01
CA THR A 11 -10.33 6.16 -73.62
C THR A 11 -11.07 5.18 -72.69
N LEU A 12 -12.36 5.02 -72.87
CA LEU A 12 -13.17 4.05 -72.10
C LEU A 12 -12.70 2.63 -72.29
N TYR A 13 -12.51 2.20 -73.54
CA TYR A 13 -11.99 0.84 -73.86
C TYR A 13 -10.60 0.61 -73.27
N THR A 14 -9.73 1.62 -73.33
CA THR A 14 -8.38 1.52 -72.75
C THR A 14 -8.43 1.37 -71.23
N LEU A 15 -9.34 2.10 -70.57
CA LEU A 15 -9.54 1.98 -69.13
C LEU A 15 -10.15 0.62 -68.74
N CYS A 16 -11.14 0.13 -69.52
CA CYS A 16 -11.69 -1.21 -69.30
C CYS A 16 -10.61 -2.29 -69.42
N GLN A 17 -9.78 -2.22 -70.45
CA GLN A 17 -8.66 -3.19 -70.65
C GLN A 17 -7.62 -3.08 -69.52
N LYS A 18 -7.22 -1.87 -69.19
CA LYS A 18 -6.20 -1.61 -68.12
C LYS A 18 -6.63 -2.17 -66.78
N HIS A 19 -7.89 -2.00 -66.46
CA HIS A 19 -8.43 -2.38 -65.15
C HIS A 19 -9.21 -3.70 -65.18
N ARG A 20 -9.22 -4.41 -66.32
CA ARG A 20 -9.92 -5.69 -66.52
C ARG A 20 -11.43 -5.59 -66.17
N ALA A 21 -12.06 -4.48 -66.49
CA ALA A 21 -13.47 -4.26 -66.28
C ALA A 21 -14.22 -4.66 -67.58
N ALA A 22 -15.37 -5.34 -67.44
CA ALA A 22 -16.16 -5.79 -68.58
C ALA A 22 -16.93 -4.64 -69.26
N ASP A 23 -17.29 -3.63 -68.47
CA ASP A 23 -18.09 -2.47 -68.95
C ASP A 23 -17.83 -1.20 -68.13
N GLU A 24 -18.52 -0.11 -68.49
CA GLU A 24 -18.47 1.18 -67.80
C GLU A 24 -18.97 1.06 -66.36
N GLY A 25 -19.97 0.23 -66.08
CA GLY A 25 -20.51 0.02 -64.73
C GLY A 25 -19.47 -0.55 -63.78
N GLU A 26 -18.68 -1.56 -64.24
CA GLU A 26 -17.62 -2.11 -63.45
C GLU A 26 -16.46 -1.09 -63.19
N LEU A 27 -16.14 -0.22 -64.15
CA LEU A 27 -15.17 0.85 -63.97
C LEU A 27 -15.63 1.87 -62.92
N ILE A 28 -16.92 2.20 -62.93
CA ILE A 28 -17.51 3.11 -61.96
C ILE A 28 -17.44 2.45 -60.54
N ALA A 29 -17.84 1.19 -60.44
CA ALA A 29 -17.76 0.47 -59.16
C ALA A 29 -16.33 0.35 -58.65
N LEU A 30 -15.33 0.16 -59.55
CA LEU A 30 -13.92 0.12 -59.22
C LEU A 30 -13.40 1.49 -58.70
N ARG A 31 -13.81 2.56 -59.40
CA ARG A 31 -13.50 3.94 -58.96
C ARG A 31 -14.06 4.23 -57.58
N ASP A 32 -15.31 3.88 -57.35
CA ASP A 32 -16.00 4.15 -56.08
C ASP A 32 -15.37 3.33 -54.94
N ARG A 33 -14.98 2.09 -55.23
CA ARG A 33 -14.22 1.25 -54.29
C ARG A 33 -12.85 1.87 -53.93
N TYR A 34 -12.09 2.33 -54.90
CA TYR A 34 -10.82 2.96 -54.67
C TYR A 34 -10.96 4.34 -53.97
N ALA A 35 -11.99 5.08 -54.30
CA ALA A 35 -12.31 6.33 -53.58
C ALA A 35 -12.60 6.08 -52.11
N ALA A 36 -13.44 5.07 -51.82
CA ALA A 36 -13.74 4.67 -50.44
C ALA A 36 -12.48 4.14 -49.67
N GLN A 37 -11.62 3.37 -50.36
CA GLN A 37 -10.36 2.93 -49.75
C GLN A 37 -9.39 4.10 -49.46
N LEU A 38 -9.29 5.04 -50.38
CA LEU A 38 -8.46 6.24 -50.18
C LEU A 38 -8.98 7.11 -49.03
N ASP A 39 -10.27 7.30 -49.00
CA ASP A 39 -10.95 8.05 -47.93
C ASP A 39 -10.73 7.40 -46.56
N ALA A 40 -10.89 6.05 -46.47
CA ALA A 40 -10.62 5.32 -45.26
C ALA A 40 -9.16 5.42 -44.79
N ILE A 41 -8.17 5.40 -45.73
CA ILE A 41 -6.75 5.56 -45.39
C ILE A 41 -6.49 6.98 -44.88
N THR A 42 -7.01 8.00 -45.57
CA THR A 42 -6.82 9.41 -45.18
C THR A 42 -7.41 9.71 -43.79
N HIS A 43 -8.63 9.22 -43.53
CA HIS A 43 -9.26 9.34 -42.21
C HIS A 43 -8.46 8.58 -41.13
N SER A 44 -7.92 7.41 -41.46
CA SER A 44 -7.08 6.64 -40.53
C SER A 44 -5.80 7.40 -40.16
N ASP A 45 -5.15 8.08 -41.10
CA ASP A 45 -3.95 8.88 -40.83
C ASP A 45 -4.26 10.10 -39.93
N GLU A 46 -5.38 10.78 -40.18
CA GLU A 46 -5.84 11.91 -39.36
C GLU A 46 -6.19 11.45 -37.93
N GLU A 47 -6.90 10.32 -37.80
CA GLU A 47 -7.26 9.73 -36.51
C GLU A 47 -6.02 9.28 -35.74
N LEU A 48 -5.03 8.70 -36.40
CA LEU A 48 -3.77 8.28 -35.83
C LEU A 48 -2.95 9.50 -35.33
N ALA A 49 -2.91 10.59 -36.09
CA ALA A 49 -2.27 11.83 -35.68
C ALA A 49 -2.95 12.47 -34.46
N ALA A 50 -4.31 12.45 -34.44
CA ALA A 50 -5.09 12.94 -33.31
C ALA A 50 -4.82 12.12 -32.03
N LEU A 51 -4.86 10.78 -32.13
CA LEU A 51 -4.57 9.88 -31.02
C LEU A 51 -3.12 10.05 -30.51
N GLN A 52 -2.15 10.22 -31.40
CA GLN A 52 -0.76 10.50 -31.00
C GLN A 52 -0.62 11.82 -30.24
N ALA A 53 -1.34 12.85 -30.67
CA ALA A 53 -1.36 14.14 -29.97
C ALA A 53 -2.00 14.02 -28.59
N GLU A 54 -3.10 13.26 -28.46
CA GLU A 54 -3.78 13.01 -27.20
C GLU A 54 -2.90 12.22 -26.23
N ILE A 55 -2.24 11.15 -26.70
CA ILE A 55 -1.25 10.38 -25.92
C ILE A 55 -0.13 11.29 -25.45
N GLY A 56 0.40 12.14 -26.33
CA GLY A 56 1.47 13.08 -25.99
C GLY A 56 1.03 14.06 -24.89
N ALA A 57 -0.16 14.60 -24.99
CA ALA A 57 -0.72 15.52 -24.00
C ALA A 57 -0.93 14.82 -22.65
N ALA A 58 -1.56 13.65 -22.64
CA ALA A 58 -1.80 12.86 -21.43
C ALA A 58 -0.48 12.45 -20.75
N ARG A 59 0.53 12.08 -21.55
CA ARG A 59 1.85 11.73 -21.00
C ARG A 59 2.54 12.94 -20.36
N ASN A 60 2.50 14.10 -20.98
CA ASN A 60 3.07 15.32 -20.41
C ASN A 60 2.38 15.70 -19.09
N GLU A 61 1.06 15.59 -19.01
CA GLU A 61 0.31 15.83 -17.78
C GLU A 61 0.70 14.83 -16.68
N ALA A 62 0.80 13.54 -17.01
CA ALA A 62 1.23 12.51 -16.07
C ALA A 62 2.67 12.75 -15.57
N GLU A 63 3.61 13.21 -16.42
CA GLU A 63 4.97 13.55 -16.02
C GLU A 63 5.03 14.76 -15.07
N LEU A 64 4.19 15.77 -15.29
CA LEU A 64 4.07 16.91 -14.38
C LEU A 64 3.55 16.47 -12.99
N LEU A 65 2.47 15.72 -12.95
CA LEU A 65 1.89 15.20 -11.71
C LEU A 65 2.86 14.26 -10.98
N ALA A 66 3.57 13.40 -11.70
CA ALA A 66 4.59 12.52 -11.13
C ALA A 66 5.76 13.30 -10.52
N SER A 67 6.17 14.40 -11.15
CA SER A 67 7.23 15.28 -10.64
C SER A 67 6.78 16.02 -9.36
N GLU A 68 5.55 16.46 -9.29
CA GLU A 68 4.98 17.08 -8.10
C GLU A 68 4.86 16.07 -6.95
N LEU A 69 4.40 14.85 -7.24
CA LEU A 69 4.32 13.76 -6.27
C LEU A 69 5.70 13.40 -5.72
N HIS A 70 6.71 13.30 -6.61
CA HIS A 70 8.11 13.06 -6.22
C HIS A 70 8.58 14.12 -5.21
N ARG A 71 8.43 15.40 -5.54
CA ARG A 71 8.81 16.50 -4.67
C ARG A 71 8.10 16.45 -3.31
N THR A 72 6.81 16.12 -3.31
CA THR A 72 6.03 16.00 -2.07
C THR A 72 6.54 14.85 -1.21
N ARG A 73 6.89 13.71 -1.81
CA ARG A 73 7.47 12.55 -1.12
C ARG A 73 8.84 12.89 -0.52
N GLU A 74 9.72 13.52 -1.27
CA GLU A 74 11.05 13.94 -0.77
C GLU A 74 10.94 14.90 0.41
N GLN A 75 10.00 15.84 0.36
CA GLN A 75 9.77 16.78 1.46
C GLN A 75 9.18 16.11 2.70
N ALA A 76 8.30 15.13 2.53
CA ALA A 76 7.63 14.45 3.65
C ALA A 76 8.51 13.37 4.30
N ALA A 77 9.39 12.72 3.54
CA ALA A 77 10.18 11.56 3.97
C ALA A 77 10.99 11.80 5.25
N PRO A 78 11.73 12.93 5.44
CA PRO A 78 12.50 13.16 6.66
C PRO A 78 11.63 13.30 7.91
N ALA A 79 10.50 14.01 7.82
CA ALA A 79 9.58 14.20 8.92
C ALA A 79 8.89 12.88 9.32
N PHE A 80 8.51 12.08 8.32
CA PHE A 80 7.96 10.73 8.53
C PHE A 80 8.99 9.83 9.23
N ALA A 81 10.21 9.76 8.71
CA ALA A 81 11.29 8.97 9.31
C ALA A 81 11.59 9.39 10.75
N GLY A 82 11.63 10.69 11.03
CA GLY A 82 11.85 11.22 12.38
C GLY A 82 10.78 10.77 13.38
N GLN A 83 9.50 10.73 12.99
CA GLN A 83 8.42 10.24 13.85
C GLN A 83 8.54 8.73 14.15
N ILE A 84 8.95 7.94 13.16
CA ILE A 84 9.21 6.51 13.35
C ILE A 84 10.38 6.32 14.33
N VAL A 85 11.51 7.01 14.12
CA VAL A 85 12.67 6.93 15.02
C VAL A 85 12.30 7.34 16.45
N ALA A 86 11.54 8.42 16.65
CA ALA A 86 11.09 8.83 17.98
C ALA A 86 10.27 7.71 18.68
N THR A 87 9.43 7.01 17.95
CA THR A 87 8.67 5.86 18.46
C THR A 87 9.60 4.69 18.79
N LEU A 88 10.57 4.39 17.92
CA LEU A 88 11.54 3.30 18.13
C LEU A 88 12.44 3.54 19.35
N VAL A 89 12.82 4.79 19.60
CA VAL A 89 13.56 5.16 20.85
C VAL A 89 12.74 4.82 22.08
N ARG A 90 11.45 5.14 22.12
CA ARG A 90 10.53 4.76 23.22
C ARG A 90 10.43 3.24 23.37
N LEU A 91 10.50 2.50 22.27
CA LEU A 91 10.50 1.03 22.20
C LEU A 91 11.88 0.40 22.49
N GLY A 92 12.81 1.15 23.11
CA GLY A 92 14.10 0.66 23.55
C GLY A 92 15.15 0.49 22.44
N MET A 93 15.04 1.26 21.35
CA MET A 93 15.98 1.28 20.24
C MET A 93 16.61 2.68 20.05
N PRO A 94 17.46 3.15 20.97
CA PRO A 94 17.97 4.53 20.96
C PRO A 94 18.90 4.81 19.78
N ASP A 95 19.51 3.78 19.20
CA ASP A 95 20.44 3.88 18.08
C ASP A 95 19.79 3.53 16.73
N ALA A 96 18.47 3.34 16.72
CA ALA A 96 17.72 3.01 15.51
C ALA A 96 17.83 4.12 14.46
N ARG A 97 17.97 3.70 13.21
CA ARG A 97 17.95 4.54 12.02
C ARG A 97 16.84 4.05 11.11
N PHE A 98 16.04 4.97 10.64
CA PHE A 98 14.95 4.70 9.70
C PHE A 98 14.99 5.72 8.57
N GLU A 99 14.81 5.27 7.35
CA GLU A 99 14.78 6.09 6.14
C GLU A 99 13.59 5.71 5.29
N ALA A 100 12.87 6.71 4.78
CA ALA A 100 11.90 6.56 3.72
C ALA A 100 12.57 7.04 2.43
N ALA A 101 13.25 6.13 1.73
CA ALA A 101 13.99 6.44 0.53
C ALA A 101 13.03 6.55 -0.67
N VAL A 102 13.04 7.69 -1.36
CA VAL A 102 12.31 7.90 -2.61
C VAL A 102 13.22 7.46 -3.76
N VAL A 103 12.86 6.37 -4.44
CA VAL A 103 13.69 5.72 -5.46
C VAL A 103 13.03 5.84 -6.83
N ASP A 104 13.72 6.44 -7.80
CA ASP A 104 13.23 6.56 -9.17
C ASP A 104 13.06 5.18 -9.82
N CYS A 105 11.92 4.94 -10.45
CA CYS A 105 11.58 3.69 -11.13
C CYS A 105 12.05 3.66 -12.59
N GLY A 106 12.58 4.76 -13.13
CA GLY A 106 13.01 4.90 -14.52
C GLY A 106 11.87 4.98 -15.54
N ALA A 107 10.63 4.87 -15.11
CA ALA A 107 9.42 4.96 -15.95
C ALA A 107 8.22 5.43 -15.14
N LEU A 108 7.23 6.00 -15.82
CA LEU A 108 5.94 6.32 -15.22
C LEU A 108 5.16 5.04 -14.90
N THR A 109 4.62 4.98 -13.70
CA THR A 109 3.74 3.92 -13.20
C THR A 109 2.44 4.54 -12.67
N GLU A 110 1.46 3.73 -12.28
CA GLU A 110 0.25 4.20 -11.58
C GLU A 110 0.56 4.97 -10.29
N GLY A 111 1.69 4.67 -9.65
CA GLY A 111 2.16 5.34 -8.44
C GLY A 111 3.07 6.57 -8.68
N GLY A 112 3.25 7.01 -9.93
CA GLY A 112 4.17 8.07 -10.32
C GLY A 112 5.49 7.52 -10.87
N ARG A 113 6.55 8.34 -10.83
CA ARG A 113 7.89 7.99 -11.35
C ARG A 113 8.81 7.33 -10.33
N ASP A 114 8.40 7.27 -9.08
CA ASP A 114 9.20 6.74 -7.98
C ASP A 114 8.39 5.82 -7.06
N ARG A 115 9.12 5.05 -6.25
CA ARG A 115 8.59 4.25 -5.16
C ARG A 115 9.25 4.64 -3.85
N VAL A 116 8.55 4.47 -2.73
CA VAL A 116 9.10 4.69 -1.39
C VAL A 116 9.56 3.34 -0.83
N GLU A 117 10.85 3.25 -0.50
CA GLU A 117 11.45 2.11 0.19
C GLU A 117 11.70 2.47 1.65
N PHE A 118 11.19 1.66 2.56
CA PHE A 118 11.53 1.79 3.97
C PHE A 118 12.81 1.02 4.27
N ARG A 119 13.78 1.73 4.83
CA ARG A 119 15.08 1.17 5.22
C ARG A 119 15.28 1.38 6.71
N PHE A 120 15.82 0.37 7.37
CA PHE A 120 16.00 0.35 8.81
C PHE A 120 17.38 -0.22 9.20
N SER A 121 17.92 0.30 10.29
CA SER A 121 19.02 -0.31 11.04
C SER A 121 18.79 -0.12 12.53
N ALA A 122 19.02 -1.16 13.32
CA ALA A 122 18.97 -1.11 14.79
C ALA A 122 20.18 -0.40 15.39
N ASN A 123 21.28 -0.27 14.65
CA ASN A 123 22.57 0.21 15.12
C ASN A 123 23.07 1.39 14.28
N ARG A 124 23.83 2.31 14.91
CA ARG A 124 24.45 3.44 14.22
C ARG A 124 25.52 3.06 13.21
N THR A 125 26.21 1.96 13.46
CA THR A 125 27.36 1.51 12.64
C THR A 125 26.95 0.73 11.40
N THR A 126 25.73 0.19 11.37
CA THR A 126 25.23 -0.59 10.23
C THR A 126 24.42 0.32 9.32
N PRO A 127 24.66 0.34 8.01
CA PRO A 127 23.82 1.10 7.08
C PRO A 127 22.38 0.55 7.08
N PRO A 128 21.36 1.44 6.95
CA PRO A 128 19.97 1.00 6.84
C PRO A 128 19.77 0.09 5.62
N ALA A 129 19.10 -1.04 5.82
CA ALA A 129 18.71 -1.97 4.78
C ALA A 129 17.17 -2.04 4.68
N ALA A 130 16.65 -2.59 3.59
CA ALA A 130 15.22 -2.74 3.38
C ALA A 130 14.56 -3.47 4.58
N VAL A 131 13.41 -2.97 5.04
CA VAL A 131 12.72 -3.47 6.25
C VAL A 131 12.41 -4.97 6.14
N GLU A 132 12.17 -5.46 4.93
CA GLU A 132 11.93 -6.89 4.64
C GLU A 132 13.14 -7.79 4.95
N ARG A 133 14.33 -7.20 5.13
CA ARG A 133 15.57 -7.92 5.46
C ARG A 133 15.89 -7.94 6.95
N ILE A 134 15.00 -7.43 7.79
CA ILE A 134 15.18 -7.47 9.25
C ILE A 134 15.14 -8.93 9.71
N ALA A 135 16.25 -9.41 10.28
CA ALA A 135 16.39 -10.79 10.73
C ALA A 135 15.80 -11.04 12.13
N SER A 136 15.67 -10.00 12.96
CA SER A 136 15.17 -10.09 14.33
C SER A 136 13.66 -9.87 14.40
N GLY A 137 12.90 -10.87 14.86
CA GLY A 137 11.45 -10.77 15.04
C GLY A 137 11.05 -9.63 15.98
N GLY A 138 11.75 -9.46 17.10
CA GLY A 138 11.46 -8.37 18.04
C GLY A 138 11.78 -6.98 17.51
N GLU A 139 12.77 -6.82 16.63
CA GLU A 139 13.05 -5.55 15.94
C GLU A 139 11.96 -5.25 14.91
N LEU A 140 11.60 -6.25 14.12
CA LEU A 140 10.55 -6.12 13.11
C LEU A 140 9.21 -5.74 13.75
N SER A 141 8.82 -6.41 14.84
CA SER A 141 7.58 -6.12 15.59
C SER A 141 7.52 -4.64 16.03
N ARG A 142 8.62 -4.12 16.57
CA ARG A 142 8.70 -2.72 17.01
C ARG A 142 8.64 -1.74 15.84
N VAL A 143 9.33 -2.01 14.74
CA VAL A 143 9.23 -1.19 13.51
C VAL A 143 7.81 -1.23 12.95
N MET A 144 7.18 -2.42 12.90
CA MET A 144 5.81 -2.57 12.42
C MET A 144 4.80 -1.85 13.31
N LEU A 145 4.96 -1.90 14.65
CA LEU A 145 4.12 -1.11 15.55
C LEU A 145 4.27 0.38 15.30
N ALA A 146 5.50 0.89 15.18
CA ALA A 146 5.74 2.31 14.92
C ALA A 146 5.11 2.77 13.60
N LEU A 147 5.27 1.99 12.53
CA LEU A 147 4.65 2.26 11.22
C LEU A 147 3.12 2.23 11.29
N LYS A 148 2.55 1.15 11.83
CA LYS A 148 1.09 0.97 11.93
C LYS A 148 0.45 2.06 12.81
N ALA A 149 1.09 2.41 13.93
CA ALA A 149 0.58 3.46 14.82
C ALA A 149 0.54 4.83 14.13
N LEU A 150 1.58 5.18 13.37
CA LEU A 150 1.64 6.43 12.64
C LEU A 150 0.61 6.47 11.51
N LEU A 151 0.52 5.39 10.72
CA LEU A 151 -0.42 5.28 9.60
C LEU A 151 -1.87 5.30 10.08
N ALA A 152 -2.21 4.54 11.13
CA ALA A 152 -3.55 4.47 11.67
C ALA A 152 -4.09 5.85 12.08
N ARG A 153 -3.26 6.66 12.73
CA ARG A 153 -3.60 8.05 13.10
C ARG A 153 -3.81 8.95 11.87
N ARG A 154 -2.95 8.82 10.85
CA ARG A 154 -3.03 9.64 9.64
C ARG A 154 -4.21 9.28 8.75
N MET A 155 -4.51 7.99 8.64
CA MET A 155 -5.62 7.47 7.84
C MET A 155 -6.97 7.54 8.56
N GLN A 156 -7.00 7.93 9.84
CA GLN A 156 -8.20 7.97 10.68
C GLN A 156 -8.98 6.64 10.64
N LEU A 157 -8.24 5.53 10.78
CA LEU A 157 -8.84 4.21 10.76
C LEU A 157 -9.85 4.05 11.89
N PRO A 158 -11.04 3.50 11.64
CA PRO A 158 -12.03 3.29 12.70
C PRO A 158 -11.61 2.19 13.67
N THR A 159 -10.92 1.16 13.16
CA THR A 159 -10.47 -0.01 13.94
C THR A 159 -9.11 -0.48 13.44
N ILE A 160 -8.24 -0.89 14.36
CA ILE A 160 -7.00 -1.61 14.07
C ILE A 160 -6.93 -2.88 14.91
N LEU A 161 -6.45 -3.97 14.29
CA LEU A 161 -6.21 -5.24 14.96
C LEU A 161 -4.71 -5.52 14.96
N PHE A 162 -4.16 -5.75 16.16
CA PHE A 162 -2.80 -6.23 16.36
C PHE A 162 -2.87 -7.71 16.75
N ASP A 163 -2.13 -8.53 16.02
CA ASP A 163 -2.02 -9.96 16.26
C ASP A 163 -0.57 -10.30 16.57
N GLU A 164 -0.31 -10.67 17.84
CA GLU A 164 1.02 -11.04 18.37
C GLU A 164 2.15 -10.06 17.99
N ILE A 165 1.85 -8.75 17.96
CA ILE A 165 2.84 -7.72 17.59
C ILE A 165 3.94 -7.57 18.64
N ASP A 166 3.74 -8.15 19.82
CA ASP A 166 4.61 -8.14 20.98
C ASP A 166 5.60 -9.32 21.02
N THR A 167 5.69 -10.10 19.95
CA THR A 167 6.63 -11.24 19.86
C THR A 167 8.08 -10.79 20.01
N GLY A 168 8.84 -11.45 20.89
CA GLY A 168 10.27 -11.18 21.11
C GLY A 168 10.57 -9.93 21.94
N VAL A 169 9.58 -9.38 22.66
CA VAL A 169 9.77 -8.29 23.61
C VAL A 169 9.37 -8.71 25.02
N SER A 170 9.83 -7.98 26.03
CA SER A 170 9.52 -8.25 27.45
C SER A 170 9.76 -7.03 28.32
N GLY A 171 9.29 -7.09 29.56
CA GLY A 171 9.58 -6.11 30.60
C GLY A 171 9.18 -4.67 30.21
N ARG A 172 10.10 -3.72 30.37
CA ARG A 172 9.86 -2.32 30.10
C ARG A 172 9.49 -2.00 28.64
N ILE A 173 9.98 -2.80 27.68
CA ILE A 173 9.64 -2.60 26.27
C ILE A 173 8.18 -2.98 26.02
N ALA A 174 7.74 -4.09 26.62
CA ALA A 174 6.32 -4.51 26.54
C ALA A 174 5.37 -3.47 27.16
N ASP A 175 5.76 -2.85 28.27
CA ASP A 175 4.97 -1.77 28.88
C ASP A 175 4.87 -0.55 27.95
N ALA A 176 5.99 -0.12 27.35
CA ALA A 176 6.00 0.97 26.38
C ALA A 176 5.17 0.66 25.12
N MET A 177 5.14 -0.60 24.66
CA MET A 177 4.26 -1.04 23.57
C MET A 177 2.80 -0.91 23.97
N GLY A 178 2.44 -1.38 25.15
CA GLY A 178 1.09 -1.26 25.70
C GLY A 178 0.64 0.21 25.81
N GLU A 179 1.53 1.11 26.21
CA GLU A 179 1.24 2.55 26.24
C GLU A 179 0.97 3.15 24.85
N ILE A 180 1.74 2.75 23.84
CA ILE A 180 1.53 3.19 22.46
C ILE A 180 0.19 2.69 21.93
N ILE A 181 -0.15 1.42 22.20
CA ILE A 181 -1.42 0.80 21.79
C ILE A 181 -2.58 1.48 22.52
N CYS A 182 -2.45 1.74 23.83
CA CYS A 182 -3.46 2.45 24.63
C CYS A 182 -3.71 3.88 24.09
N ALA A 183 -2.66 4.61 23.74
CA ALA A 183 -2.78 5.94 23.15
C ALA A 183 -3.45 5.95 21.76
N LEU A 184 -3.40 4.86 21.00
CA LEU A 184 -4.19 4.71 19.78
C LEU A 184 -5.68 4.54 20.09
N ALA A 185 -5.99 3.83 21.18
CA ALA A 185 -7.37 3.56 21.59
C ALA A 185 -8.14 4.82 22.05
N GLU A 186 -7.46 5.95 22.24
CA GLU A 186 -8.11 7.24 22.50
C GLU A 186 -8.87 7.79 21.26
N THR A 187 -8.45 7.38 20.06
CA THR A 187 -8.98 7.95 18.80
C THR A 187 -9.61 6.91 17.89
N MET A 188 -9.43 5.61 18.16
CA MET A 188 -9.95 4.51 17.35
C MET A 188 -10.20 3.27 18.17
N GLN A 189 -10.95 2.31 17.67
CA GLN A 189 -11.06 1.00 18.29
C GLN A 189 -9.76 0.21 18.05
N VAL A 190 -9.18 -0.33 19.13
CA VAL A 190 -8.01 -1.20 19.06
C VAL A 190 -8.38 -2.58 19.60
N VAL A 191 -8.12 -3.61 18.82
CA VAL A 191 -8.19 -5.02 19.25
C VAL A 191 -6.76 -5.56 19.23
N ASP A 192 -6.29 -6.05 20.37
CA ASP A 192 -4.94 -6.58 20.52
C ASP A 192 -4.95 -8.00 21.03
N ILE A 193 -4.28 -8.91 20.35
CA ILE A 193 -4.08 -10.30 20.74
C ILE A 193 -2.66 -10.41 21.26
N THR A 194 -2.53 -10.64 22.56
CA THR A 194 -1.25 -10.60 23.27
C THR A 194 -1.12 -11.72 24.28
N HIS A 195 0.11 -12.14 24.51
CA HIS A 195 0.47 -13.07 25.61
C HIS A 195 1.26 -12.34 26.72
N LEU A 196 1.45 -11.01 26.62
CA LEU A 196 2.21 -10.23 27.60
C LEU A 196 1.29 -9.52 28.60
N PRO A 197 1.45 -9.78 29.92
CA PRO A 197 0.62 -9.15 30.95
C PRO A 197 0.74 -7.65 30.99
N GLN A 198 1.89 -7.05 30.60
CA GLN A 198 2.13 -5.62 30.51
C GLN A 198 1.24 -4.95 29.45
N VAL A 199 1.04 -5.63 28.32
CA VAL A 199 0.19 -5.15 27.23
C VAL A 199 -1.28 -5.38 27.58
N ALA A 200 -1.65 -6.62 27.98
CA ALA A 200 -3.01 -7.01 28.32
C ALA A 200 -3.61 -6.13 29.42
N SER A 201 -2.80 -5.72 30.40
CA SER A 201 -3.26 -4.88 31.52
C SER A 201 -3.73 -3.49 31.09
N LYS A 202 -3.26 -2.95 29.93
CA LYS A 202 -3.62 -1.61 29.43
C LYS A 202 -5.00 -1.60 28.75
N GLY A 203 -5.52 -2.76 28.30
CA GLY A 203 -6.84 -2.81 27.64
C GLY A 203 -7.98 -2.44 28.57
N SER A 204 -9.03 -1.77 28.11
CA SER A 204 -10.23 -1.44 28.85
C SER A 204 -11.19 -2.63 29.00
N THR A 205 -11.23 -3.49 28.01
CA THR A 205 -12.04 -4.73 27.99
C THR A 205 -11.13 -5.91 27.70
N HIS A 206 -11.30 -6.99 28.45
CA HIS A 206 -10.46 -8.17 28.34
C HIS A 206 -11.30 -9.39 27.97
N PHE A 207 -10.83 -10.10 26.96
CA PHE A 207 -11.38 -11.41 26.56
C PHE A 207 -10.31 -12.47 26.74
N VAL A 208 -10.71 -13.64 27.22
CA VAL A 208 -9.83 -14.82 27.27
C VAL A 208 -10.29 -15.83 26.25
N VAL A 209 -9.31 -16.43 25.56
CA VAL A 209 -9.55 -17.53 24.62
C VAL A 209 -9.05 -18.81 25.27
N TYR A 210 -9.91 -19.83 25.35
CA TYR A 210 -9.59 -21.12 25.94
C TYR A 210 -10.21 -22.26 25.17
N LYS A 211 -9.60 -23.45 25.28
CA LYS A 211 -10.15 -24.69 24.71
C LYS A 211 -10.87 -25.50 25.76
N ARG A 212 -12.07 -25.94 25.44
CA ARG A 212 -12.87 -26.87 26.27
C ARG A 212 -13.56 -27.88 25.36
N ASP A 213 -13.44 -29.16 25.71
CA ASP A 213 -14.06 -30.29 24.98
C ASP A 213 -13.71 -30.31 23.46
N GLY A 214 -12.50 -29.84 23.11
CA GLY A 214 -12.02 -29.75 21.71
C GLY A 214 -12.44 -28.48 20.94
N GLU A 215 -13.29 -27.66 21.53
CA GLU A 215 -13.78 -26.42 20.96
C GLU A 215 -13.06 -25.19 21.52
N THR A 216 -12.96 -24.14 20.71
CA THR A 216 -12.38 -22.85 21.14
C THR A 216 -13.51 -21.92 21.60
N HIS A 217 -13.40 -21.43 22.81
CA HIS A 217 -14.34 -20.50 23.42
C HIS A 217 -13.69 -19.15 23.67
N ILE A 218 -14.50 -18.08 23.64
CA ILE A 218 -14.10 -16.72 23.98
C ILE A 218 -15.03 -16.24 25.09
N ALA A 219 -14.47 -15.73 26.19
CA ALA A 219 -15.25 -15.15 27.27
C ALA A 219 -14.75 -13.75 27.63
N ARG A 220 -15.70 -12.83 27.86
CA ARG A 220 -15.39 -11.52 28.43
C ARG A 220 -15.21 -11.64 29.92
N LEU A 221 -14.10 -11.08 30.43
CA LEU A 221 -13.77 -11.14 31.86
C LEU A 221 -14.41 -9.99 32.65
N THR A 222 -14.85 -10.29 33.85
CA THR A 222 -15.16 -9.31 34.89
C THR A 222 -13.87 -8.69 35.46
N PRO A 223 -13.92 -7.58 36.21
CA PRO A 223 -12.73 -6.98 36.82
C PRO A 223 -11.92 -7.94 37.71
N ASP A 224 -12.58 -8.79 38.48
CA ASP A 224 -11.92 -9.75 39.37
C ASP A 224 -11.28 -10.90 38.57
N GLU A 225 -12.00 -11.44 37.57
CA GLU A 225 -11.45 -12.45 36.67
C GLU A 225 -10.27 -11.92 35.87
N ARG A 226 -10.31 -10.64 35.43
CA ARG A 226 -9.24 -9.97 34.74
C ARG A 226 -7.97 -9.91 35.62
N THR A 227 -8.10 -9.57 36.90
CA THR A 227 -6.98 -9.56 37.84
C THR A 227 -6.35 -10.96 37.95
N THR A 228 -7.21 -11.97 38.07
CA THR A 228 -6.78 -13.39 38.14
C THR A 228 -6.07 -13.81 36.85
N GLU A 229 -6.57 -13.41 35.67
CA GLU A 229 -5.97 -13.77 34.39
C GLU A 229 -4.61 -13.12 34.19
N ILE A 230 -4.45 -11.83 34.51
CA ILE A 230 -3.15 -11.16 34.52
C ILE A 230 -2.17 -11.83 35.49
N ALA A 231 -2.64 -12.26 36.67
CA ALA A 231 -1.81 -13.01 37.61
C ALA A 231 -1.34 -14.37 37.06
N LYS A 232 -2.21 -15.10 36.35
CA LYS A 232 -1.83 -16.33 35.63
C LYS A 232 -0.79 -16.06 34.56
N MET A 233 -0.94 -15.01 33.77
CA MET A 233 0.03 -14.61 32.76
C MET A 233 1.41 -14.31 33.37
N LEU A 234 1.47 -13.82 34.61
CA LEU A 234 2.71 -13.52 35.34
C LEU A 234 3.38 -14.76 35.96
N SER A 235 2.60 -15.70 36.49
CA SER A 235 3.11 -16.81 37.29
C SER A 235 3.01 -18.20 36.63
N GLY A 236 2.32 -18.28 35.48
CA GLY A 236 2.03 -19.57 34.83
C GLY A 236 0.84 -20.29 35.48
N SER A 237 0.98 -21.61 35.71
CA SER A 237 -0.14 -22.47 36.15
C SER A 237 -0.64 -22.21 37.56
N GLU A 238 0.25 -21.77 38.47
CA GLU A 238 -0.13 -21.52 39.86
C GLU A 238 -0.16 -20.01 40.16
N VAL A 239 -1.34 -19.52 40.56
CA VAL A 239 -1.52 -18.11 40.93
C VAL A 239 -1.04 -17.92 42.37
N THR A 240 0.09 -17.21 42.52
CA THR A 240 0.66 -16.87 43.84
C THR A 240 0.12 -15.52 44.34
N GLU A 241 0.17 -15.28 45.65
CA GLU A 241 -0.20 -13.98 46.23
C GLU A 241 0.66 -12.83 45.68
N ALA A 242 1.94 -13.10 45.43
CA ALA A 242 2.83 -12.13 44.77
C ALA A 242 2.39 -11.77 43.37
N ALA A 243 1.96 -12.75 42.56
CA ALA A 243 1.45 -12.52 41.22
C ALA A 243 0.12 -11.74 41.24
N MET A 244 -0.77 -12.02 42.19
CA MET A 244 -2.00 -11.25 42.40
C MET A 244 -1.72 -9.79 42.75
N THR A 245 -0.76 -9.56 43.63
CA THR A 245 -0.32 -8.19 44.00
C THR A 245 0.26 -7.45 42.79
N GLN A 246 1.12 -8.10 42.04
CA GLN A 246 1.71 -7.53 40.82
C GLN A 246 0.65 -7.26 39.73
N ALA A 247 -0.34 -8.15 39.57
CA ALA A 247 -1.44 -7.96 38.64
C ALA A 247 -2.28 -6.72 38.98
N ARG A 248 -2.59 -6.51 40.27
CA ARG A 248 -3.27 -5.30 40.74
C ARG A 248 -2.49 -4.03 40.44
N ILE A 249 -1.16 -4.04 40.65
CA ILE A 249 -0.29 -2.91 40.30
C ILE A 249 -0.34 -2.62 38.81
N LEU A 250 -0.22 -3.63 37.95
CA LEU A 250 -0.30 -3.47 36.49
C LEU A 250 -1.65 -2.91 36.03
N LEU A 251 -2.73 -3.31 36.69
CA LEU A 251 -4.08 -2.79 36.41
C LEU A 251 -4.36 -1.40 36.99
N GLY A 252 -3.37 -0.75 37.60
CA GLY A 252 -3.49 0.59 38.18
C GLY A 252 -4.15 0.62 39.57
N GLY A 253 -4.29 -0.53 40.22
CA GLY A 253 -4.67 -0.62 41.63
C GLY A 253 -3.53 -0.19 42.53
N LYS A 254 -3.81 0.75 43.44
CA LYS A 254 -2.93 1.06 44.58
C LYS A 254 -3.05 0.01 45.68
#